data_97b83bbfc9e22b44b5772a3769e80fbe
#
_entry.id   97b83bbfc9e22b44b5772a3769e80fbe
#
_cell.length_a   1.000
_cell.length_b   1.000
_cell.length_c   1.000
_cell.angle_alpha   90.00
_cell.angle_beta   90.00
_cell.angle_gamma   90.00
#
_symmetry.space_group_name_H-M   'P 1'
#
loop_
_entity.id
_entity.type
_entity.pdbx_description
1 polymer ?
#
loop_
_entity_poly.entity_id
_entity_poly.type
_entity_poly.pdbx_seq_one_letter_code
_entity_poly.pdbx_strand_id
1 'polypeptide(L)'
;MKATGIVRRIDDLGRVVVPKEIRRVLRIREGDPLEIYTSNTGEIILKKYSPISELGQFAGEYADTAAQILGGTVIVSDTDQVIAAAGPSRKEYADRMVDTELDKIIQSKNRYLNDSKVVVPIISQGDPIGSITILPKGTKPLGDSDLMAAEIGATFLARQMES
;
A
#
# COMPACT_ATOMS: atom_id res chain seq x y z
N MET A 1 22.15 -7.75 -7.55
CA MET A 1 22.29 -6.49 -6.77
C MET A 1 23.16 -5.50 -7.52
N LYS A 2 22.90 -4.22 -7.33
CA LYS A 2 23.65 -3.16 -8.00
C LYS A 2 24.42 -2.35 -6.95
N ALA A 3 25.72 -2.18 -7.16
CA ALA A 3 26.53 -1.35 -6.27
C ALA A 3 26.18 0.13 -6.47
N THR A 4 26.06 0.87 -5.38
CA THR A 4 25.77 2.30 -5.41
C THR A 4 27.02 3.17 -5.36
N GLY A 5 28.16 2.59 -4.98
CA GLY A 5 29.40 3.34 -4.72
C GLY A 5 29.41 4.09 -3.39
N ILE A 6 28.34 3.96 -2.61
CA ILE A 6 28.22 4.65 -1.32
C ILE A 6 28.76 3.77 -0.21
N VAL A 7 29.66 4.34 0.61
CA VAL A 7 30.24 3.66 1.78
C VAL A 7 29.86 4.47 3.02
N ARG A 8 29.38 3.79 4.05
CA ARG A 8 29.02 4.41 5.34
C ARG A 8 29.62 3.61 6.48
N ARG A 9 29.92 4.29 7.57
CA ARG A 9 30.49 3.67 8.78
C ARG A 9 29.39 3.39 9.78
N ILE A 10 29.50 2.28 10.50
CA ILE A 10 28.68 2.02 11.67
C ILE A 10 29.19 2.90 12.81
N ASP A 11 28.27 3.56 13.53
CA ASP A 11 28.61 4.40 14.68
C ASP A 11 28.77 3.56 15.96
N ASP A 12 29.03 4.24 17.07
CA ASP A 12 29.24 3.60 18.38
C ASP A 12 27.97 2.93 18.95
N LEU A 13 26.80 3.28 18.44
CA LEU A 13 25.54 2.65 18.82
C LEU A 13 25.09 1.57 17.83
N GLY A 14 25.94 1.20 16.89
CA GLY A 14 25.63 0.17 15.90
C GLY A 14 24.72 0.63 14.77
N ARG A 15 24.57 1.94 14.57
CA ARG A 15 23.70 2.48 13.53
C ARG A 15 24.47 2.77 12.26
N VAL A 16 23.78 2.57 11.13
CA VAL A 16 24.25 3.02 9.82
C VAL A 16 23.15 3.89 9.19
N VAL A 17 23.56 5.01 8.60
CA VAL A 17 22.61 5.92 7.96
C VAL A 17 22.31 5.44 6.54
N VAL A 18 21.03 5.29 6.21
CA VAL A 18 20.60 5.05 4.83
C VAL A 18 20.67 6.39 4.09
N PRO A 19 21.53 6.53 3.05
CA PRO A 19 21.70 7.81 2.35
C PRO A 19 20.39 8.33 1.74
N LYS A 20 20.29 9.67 1.69
CA LYS A 20 19.11 10.34 1.16
C LYS A 20 18.77 9.92 -0.28
N GLU A 21 19.79 9.71 -1.11
CA GLU A 21 19.63 9.29 -2.51
C GLU A 21 18.97 7.93 -2.60
N ILE A 22 19.37 6.99 -1.74
CA ILE A 22 18.77 5.65 -1.69
C ILE A 22 17.34 5.74 -1.14
N ARG A 23 17.12 6.51 -0.08
CA ARG A 23 15.77 6.71 0.47
C ARG A 23 14.82 7.26 -0.57
N ARG A 24 15.27 8.21 -1.37
CA ARG A 24 14.45 8.81 -2.43
C ARG A 24 14.09 7.80 -3.51
N VAL A 25 15.08 7.05 -3.99
CA VAL A 25 14.87 6.06 -5.08
C VAL A 25 13.96 4.93 -4.62
N LEU A 26 14.14 4.45 -3.40
CA LEU A 26 13.35 3.34 -2.84
C LEU A 26 12.10 3.81 -2.09
N ARG A 27 11.85 5.12 -2.05
CA ARG A 27 10.70 5.71 -1.37
C ARG A 27 10.64 5.36 0.12
N ILE A 28 11.78 5.37 0.77
CA ILE A 28 11.89 5.13 2.21
C ILE A 28 11.69 6.45 2.94
N ARG A 29 10.69 6.51 3.81
CA ARG A 29 10.34 7.70 4.60
C ARG A 29 10.70 7.48 6.06
N GLU A 30 10.83 8.59 6.78
CA GLU A 30 10.96 8.54 8.23
C GLU A 30 9.78 7.78 8.85
N GLY A 31 10.10 6.82 9.71
CA GLY A 31 9.09 5.98 10.34
C GLY A 31 8.74 4.71 9.58
N ASP A 32 9.14 4.57 8.31
CA ASP A 32 8.88 3.35 7.56
C ASP A 32 9.60 2.16 8.19
N PRO A 33 8.90 1.04 8.39
CA PRO A 33 9.55 -0.18 8.88
C PRO A 33 10.38 -0.82 7.78
N LEU A 34 11.57 -1.27 8.15
CA LEU A 34 12.44 -2.04 7.26
C LEU A 34 12.69 -3.41 7.88
N GLU A 35 12.57 -4.42 7.06
CA GLU A 35 12.92 -5.79 7.45
C GLU A 35 14.38 -6.03 7.12
N ILE A 36 15.12 -6.64 8.06
CA ILE A 36 16.56 -6.87 7.93
C ILE A 36 16.79 -8.35 7.67
N TYR A 37 17.45 -8.65 6.56
CA TYR A 37 17.85 -10.00 6.19
C TYR A 37 19.38 -10.11 6.21
N THR A 38 19.89 -11.29 6.44
CA THR A 38 21.32 -11.59 6.29
C THR A 38 21.49 -12.72 5.30
N SER A 39 22.57 -12.67 4.53
CA SER A 39 22.95 -13.76 3.62
C SER A 39 24.12 -14.55 4.18
N ASN A 40 24.34 -15.75 3.64
CA ASN A 40 25.47 -16.60 4.03
C ASN A 40 26.83 -16.02 3.58
N THR A 41 26.80 -15.03 2.68
CA THR A 41 28.01 -14.39 2.15
C THR A 41 28.36 -13.09 2.87
N GLY A 42 27.69 -12.80 4.00
CA GLY A 42 28.03 -11.64 4.82
C GLY A 42 27.33 -10.36 4.44
N GLU A 43 26.23 -10.45 3.72
CA GLU A 43 25.45 -9.28 3.32
C GLU A 43 24.34 -8.99 4.33
N ILE A 44 24.05 -7.71 4.52
CA ILE A 44 22.87 -7.24 5.22
C ILE A 44 21.95 -6.61 4.17
N ILE A 45 20.73 -7.11 4.07
CA ILE A 45 19.76 -6.66 3.09
C ILE A 45 18.60 -6.01 3.84
N LEU A 46 18.29 -4.76 3.50
CA LEU A 46 17.16 -4.03 4.05
C LEU A 46 16.06 -3.99 2.99
N LYS A 47 14.86 -4.40 3.38
CA LYS A 47 13.69 -4.32 2.51
C LYS A 47 12.59 -3.55 3.22
N LYS A 48 11.85 -2.74 2.47
CA LYS A 48 10.65 -2.11 3.03
C LYS A 48 9.69 -3.21 3.46
N TYR A 49 9.24 -3.11 4.69
CA TYR A 49 8.25 -4.03 5.21
C TYR A 49 6.86 -3.50 4.88
N SER A 50 6.04 -4.33 4.24
CA SER A 50 4.66 -3.99 3.92
C SER A 50 3.76 -4.91 4.72
N PRO A 51 3.20 -4.46 5.86
CA PRO A 51 2.32 -5.29 6.67
C PRO A 51 1.14 -5.81 5.88
N ILE A 52 0.53 -4.95 5.07
CA ILE A 52 -0.68 -5.32 4.30
C ILE A 52 -0.39 -6.34 3.20
N SER A 53 0.85 -6.41 2.69
CA SER A 53 1.17 -7.38 1.63
C SER A 53 1.14 -8.83 2.15
N GLU A 54 1.33 -9.03 3.45
CA GLU A 54 1.19 -10.35 4.07
C GLU A 54 -0.25 -10.84 4.04
N LEU A 55 -1.21 -9.93 3.88
CA LEU A 55 -2.62 -10.22 3.75
C LEU A 55 -3.07 -10.29 2.29
N GLY A 56 -2.14 -10.55 1.35
CA GLY A 56 -2.43 -10.53 -0.08
C GLY A 56 -3.62 -11.41 -0.47
N GLN A 57 -3.76 -12.58 0.15
CA GLN A 57 -4.90 -13.45 -0.11
C GLN A 57 -6.21 -12.80 0.35
N PHE A 58 -6.26 -12.26 1.56
CA PHE A 58 -7.45 -11.56 2.07
C PHE A 58 -7.77 -10.33 1.25
N ALA A 59 -6.75 -9.58 0.87
CA ALA A 59 -6.92 -8.40 0.01
C ALA A 59 -7.51 -8.79 -1.34
N GLY A 60 -7.01 -9.87 -1.95
CA GLY A 60 -7.52 -10.40 -3.21
C GLY A 60 -8.97 -10.88 -3.10
N GLU A 61 -9.28 -11.64 -2.07
CA GLU A 61 -10.65 -12.12 -1.84
C GLU A 61 -11.63 -10.97 -1.59
N TYR A 62 -11.21 -9.98 -0.83
CA TYR A 62 -12.02 -8.78 -0.63
C TYR A 62 -12.25 -8.04 -1.94
N ALA A 63 -11.20 -7.79 -2.71
CA ALA A 63 -11.31 -7.06 -3.97
C ALA A 63 -12.25 -7.79 -4.95
N ASP A 64 -12.10 -9.10 -5.08
CA ASP A 64 -12.98 -9.91 -5.94
C ASP A 64 -14.43 -9.85 -5.50
N THR A 65 -14.68 -10.01 -4.21
CA THR A 65 -16.03 -10.00 -3.65
C THR A 65 -16.70 -8.63 -3.84
N ALA A 66 -15.99 -7.57 -3.47
CA ALA A 66 -16.54 -6.22 -3.58
C ALA A 66 -16.79 -5.82 -5.04
N ALA A 67 -15.86 -6.15 -5.94
CA ALA A 67 -16.02 -5.86 -7.37
C ALA A 67 -17.23 -6.61 -7.94
N GLN A 68 -17.42 -7.86 -7.55
CA GLN A 68 -18.56 -8.65 -8.00
C GLN A 68 -19.90 -8.04 -7.56
N ILE A 69 -19.98 -7.57 -6.33
CA ILE A 69 -21.20 -7.00 -5.77
C ILE A 69 -21.47 -5.60 -6.32
N LEU A 70 -20.44 -4.75 -6.36
CA LEU A 70 -20.58 -3.36 -6.79
C LEU A 70 -20.59 -3.19 -8.31
N GLY A 71 -19.93 -4.11 -9.03
CA GLY A 71 -19.81 -4.05 -10.49
C GLY A 71 -18.68 -3.16 -10.99
N GLY A 72 -18.07 -2.35 -10.13
CA GLY A 72 -16.92 -1.52 -10.47
C GLY A 72 -15.59 -2.21 -10.23
N THR A 73 -14.51 -1.45 -10.33
CA THR A 73 -13.15 -1.95 -10.07
C THR A 73 -12.76 -1.63 -8.63
N VAL A 74 -12.19 -2.62 -7.95
CA VAL A 74 -11.72 -2.48 -6.57
C VAL A 74 -10.22 -2.75 -6.53
N ILE A 75 -9.48 -1.84 -5.95
CA ILE A 75 -8.01 -1.86 -5.93
C ILE A 75 -7.56 -1.75 -4.48
N VAL A 76 -6.71 -2.67 -4.06
CA VAL A 76 -6.06 -2.61 -2.74
C VAL A 76 -4.57 -2.36 -2.96
N SER A 77 -4.03 -1.38 -2.26
CA SER A 77 -2.61 -1.05 -2.33
C SER A 77 -1.97 -1.06 -0.94
N ASP A 78 -0.65 -1.27 -0.90
CA ASP A 78 0.15 -0.83 0.24
C ASP A 78 0.54 0.64 0.01
N THR A 79 1.56 1.15 0.69
CA THR A 79 1.98 2.54 0.51
C THR A 79 2.75 2.79 -0.78
N ASP A 80 3.16 1.75 -1.49
CA ASP A 80 4.02 1.86 -2.67
C ASP A 80 3.44 1.26 -3.94
N GLN A 81 2.66 0.19 -3.84
CA GLN A 81 2.17 -0.53 -5.01
C GLN A 81 0.81 -1.17 -4.78
N VAL A 82 0.15 -1.46 -5.87
CA VAL A 82 -1.11 -2.22 -5.87
C VAL A 82 -0.80 -3.68 -5.53
N ILE A 83 -1.52 -4.23 -4.54
CA ILE A 83 -1.36 -5.63 -4.13
C ILE A 83 -2.51 -6.52 -4.57
N ALA A 84 -3.67 -5.94 -4.89
CA ALA A 84 -4.82 -6.68 -5.43
C ALA A 84 -5.68 -5.73 -6.26
N ALA A 85 -6.23 -6.24 -7.34
CA ALA A 85 -7.17 -5.51 -8.19
C ALA A 85 -8.19 -6.48 -8.77
N ALA A 86 -9.45 -6.07 -8.78
CA ALA A 86 -10.54 -6.87 -9.35
C ALA A 86 -11.55 -5.96 -10.03
N GLY A 87 -12.27 -6.50 -10.99
CA GLY A 87 -13.29 -5.77 -11.74
C GLY A 87 -12.87 -5.44 -13.17
N PRO A 88 -13.68 -4.64 -13.88
CA PRO A 88 -13.49 -4.40 -15.32
C PRO A 88 -12.13 -3.80 -15.71
N SER A 89 -11.59 -2.90 -14.89
CA SER A 89 -10.34 -2.20 -15.18
C SER A 89 -9.13 -2.80 -14.46
N ARG A 90 -9.24 -3.99 -13.91
CA ARG A 90 -8.17 -4.59 -13.08
C ARG A 90 -6.81 -4.64 -13.77
N LYS A 91 -6.78 -4.88 -15.08
CA LYS A 91 -5.53 -5.00 -15.84
C LYS A 91 -4.75 -3.69 -15.90
N GLU A 92 -5.45 -2.56 -15.83
CA GLU A 92 -4.81 -1.25 -15.86
C GLU A 92 -4.09 -0.93 -14.55
N TYR A 93 -4.53 -1.54 -13.46
CA TYR A 93 -4.04 -1.21 -12.12
C TYR A 93 -3.19 -2.30 -11.47
N ALA A 94 -3.26 -3.53 -11.95
CA ALA A 94 -2.50 -4.64 -11.38
C ALA A 94 -1.00 -4.32 -11.37
N ASP A 95 -0.36 -4.55 -10.22
CA ASP A 95 1.08 -4.34 -10.02
C ASP A 95 1.57 -2.90 -10.23
N ARG A 96 0.67 -1.94 -10.30
CA ARG A 96 1.00 -0.54 -10.53
C ARG A 96 1.56 0.10 -9.27
N MET A 97 2.48 1.04 -9.45
CA MET A 97 3.00 1.84 -8.34
C MET A 97 1.96 2.87 -7.90
N VAL A 98 1.92 3.14 -6.60
CA VAL A 98 1.11 4.21 -6.03
C VAL A 98 1.64 5.55 -6.56
N ASP A 99 0.75 6.36 -7.18
CA ASP A 99 1.12 7.66 -7.68
C ASP A 99 1.13 8.72 -6.57
N THR A 100 1.57 9.93 -6.91
CA THR A 100 1.70 11.03 -5.94
C THR A 100 0.36 11.41 -5.33
N GLU A 101 -0.71 11.43 -6.13
CA GLU A 101 -2.05 11.76 -5.64
C GLU A 101 -2.55 10.74 -4.62
N LEU A 102 -2.47 9.46 -4.95
CA LEU A 102 -2.89 8.40 -4.04
C LEU A 102 -2.04 8.38 -2.77
N ASP A 103 -0.75 8.60 -2.90
CA ASP A 103 0.13 8.70 -1.74
C ASP A 103 -0.28 9.81 -0.78
N LYS A 104 -0.63 10.98 -1.30
CA LYS A 104 -1.12 12.08 -0.46
C LYS A 104 -2.40 11.71 0.29
N ILE A 105 -3.31 11.02 -0.36
CA ILE A 105 -4.55 10.56 0.27
C ILE A 105 -4.23 9.56 1.38
N ILE A 106 -3.38 8.58 1.11
CA ILE A 106 -2.98 7.58 2.11
C ILE A 106 -2.37 8.27 3.34
N GLN A 107 -1.42 9.18 3.12
CA GLN A 107 -0.73 9.86 4.21
C GLN A 107 -1.65 10.82 4.99
N SER A 108 -2.70 11.34 4.37
CA SER A 108 -3.69 12.19 5.02
C SER A 108 -4.51 11.43 6.06
N LYS A 109 -4.60 10.11 5.96
CA LYS A 109 -5.44 9.23 6.78
C LYS A 109 -6.93 9.50 6.64
N ASN A 110 -7.32 10.34 5.69
CA ASN A 110 -8.73 10.71 5.46
C ASN A 110 -9.25 10.04 4.20
N ARG A 111 -10.52 9.67 4.24
CA ARG A 111 -11.20 9.16 3.05
C ARG A 111 -11.33 10.27 2.01
N TYR A 112 -11.38 9.87 0.76
CA TYR A 112 -11.50 10.75 -0.38
C TYR A 112 -12.62 10.27 -1.30
N LEU A 113 -13.46 11.18 -1.75
CA LEU A 113 -14.56 10.86 -2.64
C LEU A 113 -14.70 11.96 -3.70
N ASN A 114 -14.73 11.56 -4.95
CA ASN A 114 -15.15 12.43 -6.06
C ASN A 114 -15.95 11.61 -7.06
N ASP A 115 -16.27 12.19 -8.22
CA ASP A 115 -17.08 11.52 -9.24
C ASP A 115 -16.35 10.32 -9.88
N SER A 116 -15.04 10.31 -9.81
CA SER A 116 -14.19 9.30 -10.47
C SER A 116 -13.78 8.15 -9.57
N LYS A 117 -13.72 8.37 -8.25
CA LYS A 117 -13.22 7.34 -7.34
C LYS A 117 -13.57 7.59 -5.88
N VAL A 118 -13.61 6.51 -5.15
CA VAL A 118 -13.62 6.49 -3.68
C VAL A 118 -12.27 5.93 -3.23
N VAL A 119 -11.61 6.58 -2.29
CA VAL A 119 -10.39 6.08 -1.68
C VAL A 119 -10.52 6.11 -0.17
N VAL A 120 -10.26 4.98 0.47
CA VAL A 120 -10.25 4.88 1.93
C VAL A 120 -8.89 4.34 2.35
N PRO A 121 -8.10 5.12 3.11
CA PRO A 121 -6.83 4.63 3.66
C PRO A 121 -7.06 3.49 4.65
N ILE A 122 -6.15 2.53 4.65
CA ILE A 122 -6.14 1.44 5.62
C ILE A 122 -5.22 1.88 6.76
N ILE A 123 -5.78 2.03 7.94
CA ILE A 123 -5.07 2.53 9.12
C ILE A 123 -4.94 1.40 10.14
N SER A 124 -3.72 1.05 10.51
CA SER A 124 -3.45 0.05 11.54
C SER A 124 -2.64 0.70 12.65
N GLN A 125 -3.16 0.67 13.87
CA GLN A 125 -2.51 1.25 15.05
C GLN A 125 -2.07 2.71 14.83
N GLY A 126 -2.91 3.48 14.14
CA GLY A 126 -2.66 4.89 13.86
C GLY A 126 -1.81 5.17 12.63
N ASP A 127 -1.21 4.15 12.02
CA ASP A 127 -0.36 4.32 10.85
C ASP A 127 -1.08 3.96 9.55
N PRO A 128 -0.91 4.75 8.48
CA PRO A 128 -1.46 4.41 7.18
C PRO A 128 -0.60 3.32 6.55
N ILE A 129 -1.19 2.17 6.25
CA ILE A 129 -0.47 1.01 5.69
C ILE A 129 -0.87 0.71 4.26
N GLY A 130 -1.89 1.36 3.74
CA GLY A 130 -2.35 1.14 2.38
C GLY A 130 -3.66 1.85 2.10
N SER A 131 -4.35 1.40 1.07
CA SER A 131 -5.62 2.00 0.67
C SER A 131 -6.51 1.00 -0.05
N ILE A 132 -7.81 1.32 -0.06
CA ILE A 132 -8.78 0.72 -0.94
C ILE A 132 -9.32 1.82 -1.85
N THR A 133 -9.27 1.57 -3.16
CA THR A 133 -9.84 2.47 -4.18
C THR A 133 -10.97 1.74 -4.90
N ILE A 134 -12.11 2.41 -5.06
CA ILE A 134 -13.23 1.88 -5.83
C ILE A 134 -13.50 2.84 -6.99
N LEU A 135 -13.54 2.28 -8.19
CA LEU A 135 -13.86 2.99 -9.42
C LEU A 135 -15.28 2.64 -9.86
N PRO A 136 -15.99 3.56 -10.51
CA PRO A 136 -17.37 3.31 -10.91
C PRO A 136 -17.46 2.27 -12.03
N LYS A 137 -18.62 1.62 -12.10
CA LYS A 137 -18.98 0.78 -13.24
C LYS A 137 -19.45 1.68 -14.38
N GLY A 138 -18.64 1.80 -15.43
CA GLY A 138 -18.98 2.63 -16.58
C GLY A 138 -19.29 4.07 -16.17
N THR A 139 -20.48 4.55 -16.50
CA THR A 139 -20.93 5.92 -16.17
C THR A 139 -21.80 6.00 -14.91
N LYS A 140 -21.98 4.87 -14.21
CA LYS A 140 -22.78 4.83 -12.98
C LYS A 140 -22.08 5.67 -11.90
N PRO A 141 -22.77 6.63 -11.27
CA PRO A 141 -22.15 7.45 -10.23
C PRO A 141 -21.79 6.63 -9.00
N LEU A 142 -20.70 7.02 -8.34
CA LEU A 142 -20.33 6.48 -7.05
C LEU A 142 -21.25 7.05 -5.97
N GLY A 143 -21.55 6.25 -4.97
CA GLY A 143 -22.44 6.64 -3.90
C GLY A 143 -22.01 6.10 -2.54
N ASP A 144 -22.91 6.20 -1.57
CA ASP A 144 -22.65 5.78 -0.19
C ASP A 144 -22.33 4.30 -0.10
N SER A 145 -22.91 3.45 -0.95
CA SER A 145 -22.62 2.01 -0.97
C SER A 145 -21.15 1.74 -1.26
N ASP A 146 -20.59 2.47 -2.21
CA ASP A 146 -19.18 2.31 -2.60
C ASP A 146 -18.27 2.74 -1.45
N LEU A 147 -18.58 3.88 -0.81
CA LEU A 147 -17.82 4.37 0.32
C LEU A 147 -17.89 3.40 1.50
N MET A 148 -19.07 2.89 1.82
CA MET A 148 -19.26 1.93 2.90
C MET A 148 -18.50 0.63 2.63
N ALA A 149 -18.54 0.13 1.41
CA ALA A 149 -17.82 -1.08 1.02
C ALA A 149 -16.31 -0.90 1.22
N ALA A 150 -15.78 0.26 0.82
CA ALA A 150 -14.36 0.58 1.01
C ALA A 150 -14.00 0.70 2.49
N GLU A 151 -14.83 1.34 3.30
CA GLU A 151 -14.59 1.47 4.74
C GLU A 151 -14.63 0.12 5.46
N ILE A 152 -15.59 -0.73 5.11
CA ILE A 152 -15.67 -2.09 5.66
C ILE A 152 -14.40 -2.87 5.34
N GLY A 153 -13.96 -2.81 4.09
CA GLY A 153 -12.75 -3.50 3.65
C GLY A 153 -11.50 -2.98 4.35
N ALA A 154 -11.35 -1.67 4.42
CA ALA A 154 -10.19 -1.03 5.07
C ALA A 154 -10.12 -1.41 6.54
N THR A 155 -11.24 -1.36 7.24
CA THR A 155 -11.32 -1.72 8.67
C THR A 155 -11.06 -3.21 8.87
N PHE A 156 -11.65 -4.06 8.03
CA PHE A 156 -11.45 -5.50 8.10
C PHE A 156 -9.97 -5.87 7.92
N LEU A 157 -9.33 -5.33 6.88
CA LEU A 157 -7.92 -5.62 6.62
C LEU A 157 -7.02 -5.11 7.74
N ALA A 158 -7.29 -3.91 8.26
CA ALA A 158 -6.53 -3.37 9.38
C ALA A 158 -6.61 -4.28 10.62
N ARG A 159 -7.80 -4.80 10.92
CA ARG A 159 -7.98 -5.71 12.06
C ARG A 159 -7.24 -7.02 11.90
N GLN A 160 -7.08 -7.51 10.67
CA GLN A 160 -6.30 -8.73 10.43
C GLN A 160 -4.83 -8.53 10.81
N MET A 161 -4.33 -7.31 10.72
CA MET A 161 -2.96 -6.97 11.12
C MET A 161 -2.79 -6.92 12.63
N GLU A 162 -3.85 -6.67 13.35
CA GLU A 162 -3.83 -6.46 14.81
C GLU A 162 -4.07 -7.75 15.61
N SER A 163 -4.42 -8.81 14.94
CA SER A 163 -4.74 -10.10 15.58
C SER A 163 -3.53 -11.00 15.75
#